data_99f3deb57b79d023fdf3968f3886fc13
#
_entry.id   99f3deb57b79d023fdf3968f3886fc13
#
_cell.length_a   1.000
_cell.length_b   1.000
_cell.length_c   1.000
_cell.angle_alpha   90.00
_cell.angle_beta   90.00
_cell.angle_gamma   90.00
#
_symmetry.space_group_name_H-M   'P 1'
#
loop_
_entity.id
_entity.type
_entity.pdbx_description
1 polymer ?
#
loop_
_entity_poly.entity_id
_entity_poly.type
_entity_poly.pdbx_seq_one_letter_code
_entity_poly.pdbx_strand_id
1 'polypeptide(L)'
;MTTATHPKKHRNPTRQRFTIGQFFVYLFVGLFAAACLYPFLLVIAGSFTSKAYSTLHGFTLWPGKEGFTTAAYETLFVNKTFIINGYKVTLFVTFFGTIASLFVNSMMGFVVSRRALKFRKLLNFYVLFTMLFSGGMVPWYIICVNYLKIKDTIWALIIPMLAGPWNIFLFRNYFFSVPDSLYESAKVDGAGDFRIYAQIYIRLSAPVLATVTLFTALGYWNDWWLGLMLIDKSELLPLQMLLRNIISNLQFLQTMESSPQVQMMMASIPSDSVRMALVIITTGPILLLYPFVQRYFVKGIMVGAVKG
;
A
#
# COMPACT_ATOMS: atom_id res chain seq x y z
N MET A 1 -4.87 -27.33 62.04
CA MET A 1 -4.25 -26.08 61.53
C MET A 1 -4.88 -25.74 60.20
N THR A 2 -5.87 -24.85 60.26
CA THR A 2 -6.67 -24.42 59.11
C THR A 2 -6.06 -23.13 58.54
N THR A 3 -5.45 -23.20 57.38
CA THR A 3 -4.89 -22.02 56.67
C THR A 3 -6.02 -21.25 55.97
N ALA A 4 -6.37 -20.09 56.51
CA ALA A 4 -7.31 -19.16 55.90
C ALA A 4 -6.71 -18.53 54.64
N THR A 5 -7.30 -18.80 53.47
CA THR A 5 -6.99 -18.14 52.23
C THR A 5 -7.65 -16.77 52.16
N HIS A 6 -6.84 -15.69 52.18
CA HIS A 6 -7.31 -14.33 51.99
C HIS A 6 -7.82 -14.14 50.53
N PRO A 7 -9.02 -13.56 50.32
CA PRO A 7 -9.50 -13.24 48.99
C PRO A 7 -8.68 -12.10 48.40
N LYS A 8 -8.09 -12.31 47.21
CA LYS A 8 -7.43 -11.25 46.39
C LYS A 8 -8.46 -10.18 46.04
N LYS A 9 -8.30 -9.00 46.63
CA LYS A 9 -9.05 -7.78 46.34
C LYS A 9 -8.87 -7.46 44.84
N HIS A 10 -9.93 -7.59 44.03
CA HIS A 10 -10.00 -7.07 42.67
C HIS A 10 -9.72 -5.56 42.73
N ARG A 11 -8.54 -5.15 42.27
CA ARG A 11 -8.26 -3.73 42.04
C ARG A 11 -9.15 -3.29 40.87
N ASN A 12 -10.16 -2.48 41.18
CA ASN A 12 -10.92 -1.75 40.16
C ASN A 12 -9.94 -0.98 39.27
N PRO A 13 -10.13 -0.97 37.94
CA PRO A 13 -9.30 -0.16 37.06
C PRO A 13 -9.43 1.30 37.49
N THR A 14 -8.36 1.83 38.10
CA THR A 14 -8.26 3.21 38.55
C THR A 14 -8.58 4.12 37.39
N ARG A 15 -9.65 4.89 37.49
CA ARG A 15 -9.96 6.03 36.62
C ARG A 15 -8.71 6.91 36.61
N GLN A 16 -7.90 6.81 35.52
CA GLN A 16 -6.68 7.59 35.38
C GLN A 16 -7.09 9.07 35.44
N ARG A 17 -6.67 9.77 36.47
CA ARG A 17 -6.88 11.21 36.58
C ARG A 17 -6.14 11.88 35.47
N PHE A 18 -6.84 12.68 34.67
CA PHE A 18 -6.29 13.43 33.54
C PHE A 18 -5.18 14.36 34.09
N THR A 19 -3.94 14.06 33.72
CA THR A 19 -2.78 14.83 34.19
C THR A 19 -2.55 15.98 33.23
N ILE A 20 -2.06 17.13 33.72
CA ILE A 20 -1.70 18.30 32.87
C ILE A 20 -0.76 17.91 31.75
N GLY A 21 0.20 17.01 32.01
CA GLY A 21 1.08 16.47 30.96
C GLY A 21 0.34 15.72 29.85
N GLN A 22 -0.69 14.94 30.20
CA GLN A 22 -1.53 14.25 29.21
C GLN A 22 -2.33 15.24 28.34
N PHE A 23 -2.77 16.37 28.92
CA PHE A 23 -3.42 17.43 28.16
C PHE A 23 -2.53 17.99 27.06
N PHE A 24 -1.27 18.33 27.36
CA PHE A 24 -0.32 18.82 26.38
C PHE A 24 0.01 17.78 25.29
N VAL A 25 0.13 16.50 25.68
CA VAL A 25 0.35 15.41 24.70
C VAL A 25 -0.85 15.29 23.74
N TYR A 26 -2.08 15.27 24.27
CA TYR A 26 -3.28 15.17 23.43
C TYR A 26 -3.48 16.42 22.56
N LEU A 27 -3.18 17.61 23.09
CA LEU A 27 -3.22 18.86 22.32
C LEU A 27 -2.20 18.81 21.17
N PHE A 28 -0.97 18.42 21.45
CA PHE A 28 0.07 18.31 20.42
C PHE A 28 -0.30 17.28 19.36
N VAL A 29 -0.72 16.07 19.76
CA VAL A 29 -1.15 15.03 18.82
C VAL A 29 -2.37 15.46 18.02
N GLY A 30 -3.33 16.16 18.64
CA GLY A 30 -4.51 16.71 17.97
C GLY A 30 -4.16 17.76 16.91
N LEU A 31 -3.28 18.72 17.27
CA LEU A 31 -2.81 19.73 16.33
C LEU A 31 -2.01 19.11 15.17
N PHE A 32 -1.15 18.15 15.47
CA PHE A 32 -0.40 17.42 14.44
C PHE A 32 -1.33 16.64 13.50
N ALA A 33 -2.34 15.96 14.06
CA ALA A 33 -3.35 15.25 13.26
C ALA A 33 -4.16 16.22 12.38
N ALA A 34 -4.57 17.38 12.92
CA ALA A 34 -5.26 18.43 12.16
C ALA A 34 -4.39 18.97 11.02
N ALA A 35 -3.10 19.22 11.27
CA ALA A 35 -2.15 19.65 10.26
C ALA A 35 -1.96 18.60 9.14
N CYS A 36 -1.96 17.30 9.49
CA CYS A 36 -1.91 16.22 8.51
C CYS A 36 -3.21 16.09 7.70
N LEU A 37 -4.37 16.33 8.30
CA LEU A 37 -5.67 16.24 7.62
C LEU A 37 -5.92 17.45 6.70
N TYR A 38 -5.40 18.63 7.04
CA TYR A 38 -5.64 19.86 6.31
C TYR A 38 -5.39 19.75 4.80
N PRO A 39 -4.22 19.25 4.31
CA PRO A 39 -3.97 19.12 2.87
C PRO A 39 -4.96 18.16 2.18
N PHE A 40 -5.41 17.09 2.83
CA PHE A 40 -6.41 16.19 2.26
C PHE A 40 -7.77 16.88 2.11
N LEU A 41 -8.20 17.63 3.12
CA LEU A 41 -9.44 18.40 3.05
C LEU A 41 -9.37 19.47 1.95
N LEU A 42 -8.21 20.11 1.78
CA LEU A 42 -7.98 21.09 0.74
C LEU A 42 -8.02 20.48 -0.67
N VAL A 43 -7.48 19.27 -0.86
CA VAL A 43 -7.58 18.52 -2.12
C VAL A 43 -9.03 18.16 -2.41
N ILE A 44 -9.80 17.71 -1.40
CA ILE A 44 -11.22 17.43 -1.56
C ILE A 44 -11.99 18.69 -1.96
N ALA A 45 -11.82 19.80 -1.23
CA ALA A 45 -12.48 21.08 -1.56
C ALA A 45 -12.06 21.59 -2.93
N GLY A 46 -10.77 21.54 -3.24
CA GLY A 46 -10.21 21.99 -4.52
C GLY A 46 -10.69 21.21 -5.73
N SER A 47 -11.02 19.91 -5.56
CA SER A 47 -11.59 19.09 -6.64
C SER A 47 -13.00 19.55 -7.07
N PHE A 48 -13.71 20.26 -6.18
CA PHE A 48 -15.02 20.86 -6.43
C PHE A 48 -14.95 22.37 -6.66
N THR A 49 -13.75 22.94 -6.83
CA THR A 49 -13.59 24.40 -7.00
C THR A 49 -13.51 24.74 -8.48
N SER A 50 -14.29 25.77 -8.88
CA SER A 50 -14.27 26.29 -10.25
C SER A 50 -12.94 26.99 -10.56
N LYS A 51 -12.53 26.96 -11.83
CA LYS A 51 -11.30 27.63 -12.28
C LYS A 51 -11.33 29.14 -12.01
N ALA A 52 -12.44 29.78 -12.28
CA ALA A 52 -12.60 31.23 -12.05
C ALA A 52 -12.39 31.57 -10.57
N TYR A 53 -12.98 30.81 -9.67
CA TYR A 53 -12.86 31.05 -8.24
C TYR A 53 -11.42 30.78 -7.76
N SER A 54 -10.79 29.64 -8.16
CA SER A 54 -9.44 29.29 -7.75
C SER A 54 -8.39 30.29 -8.25
N THR A 55 -8.59 30.91 -9.40
CA THR A 55 -7.67 31.93 -9.94
C THR A 55 -7.73 33.23 -9.14
N LEU A 56 -8.92 33.62 -8.62
CA LEU A 56 -9.11 34.86 -7.87
C LEU A 56 -8.80 34.71 -6.37
N HIS A 57 -9.21 33.61 -5.77
CA HIS A 57 -9.16 33.41 -4.31
C HIS A 57 -8.21 32.30 -3.85
N GLY A 58 -7.61 31.56 -4.81
CA GLY A 58 -6.86 30.34 -4.50
C GLY A 58 -7.75 29.17 -4.08
N PHE A 59 -7.13 28.14 -3.51
CA PHE A 59 -7.87 26.98 -2.98
C PHE A 59 -8.20 27.20 -1.51
N THR A 60 -9.48 27.15 -1.19
CA THR A 60 -10.03 27.30 0.15
C THR A 60 -10.76 26.01 0.57
N LEU A 61 -10.88 25.76 1.87
CA LEU A 61 -11.63 24.61 2.38
C LEU A 61 -13.13 24.69 2.04
N TRP A 62 -13.64 25.89 1.78
CA TRP A 62 -15.03 26.11 1.42
C TRP A 62 -15.14 27.15 0.30
N PRO A 63 -15.30 26.72 -0.95
CA PRO A 63 -15.39 27.65 -2.10
C PRO A 63 -16.72 28.42 -2.17
N GLY A 64 -17.67 28.18 -1.27
CA GLY A 64 -18.99 28.80 -1.30
C GLY A 64 -19.84 28.31 -2.49
N LYS A 65 -21.02 28.88 -2.63
CA LYS A 65 -21.94 28.51 -3.72
C LYS A 65 -21.43 28.97 -5.11
N GLU A 66 -20.72 30.10 -5.17
CA GLU A 66 -20.19 30.66 -6.41
C GLU A 66 -18.94 29.94 -6.93
N GLY A 67 -18.18 29.34 -6.02
CA GLY A 67 -16.96 28.58 -6.36
C GLY A 67 -17.18 27.09 -6.58
N PHE A 68 -18.34 26.54 -6.19
CA PHE A 68 -18.59 25.11 -6.25
C PHE A 68 -18.96 24.65 -7.67
N THR A 69 -18.29 23.59 -8.16
CA THR A 69 -18.57 22.99 -9.47
C THR A 69 -18.17 21.49 -9.50
N THR A 70 -18.84 20.72 -10.34
CA THR A 70 -18.51 19.32 -10.66
C THR A 70 -17.74 19.16 -11.97
N ALA A 71 -17.41 20.26 -12.64
CA ALA A 71 -16.81 20.26 -13.97
C ALA A 71 -15.51 19.45 -14.08
N ALA A 72 -14.70 19.38 -13.00
CA ALA A 72 -13.51 18.56 -12.95
C ALA A 72 -13.84 17.06 -13.10
N TYR A 73 -14.85 16.58 -12.42
CA TYR A 73 -15.33 15.21 -12.51
C TYR A 73 -16.01 14.92 -13.85
N GLU A 74 -16.81 15.84 -14.37
CA GLU A 74 -17.44 15.74 -15.70
C GLU A 74 -16.36 15.58 -16.77
N THR A 75 -15.30 16.40 -16.72
CA THR A 75 -14.16 16.31 -17.64
C THR A 75 -13.47 14.93 -17.56
N LEU A 76 -13.28 14.39 -16.36
CA LEU A 76 -12.67 13.07 -16.17
C LEU A 76 -13.55 11.93 -16.68
N PHE A 77 -14.87 12.05 -16.47
CA PHE A 77 -15.81 11.01 -16.87
C PHE A 77 -16.31 11.12 -18.32
N VAL A 78 -15.86 12.09 -19.10
CA VAL A 78 -16.07 12.09 -20.56
C VAL A 78 -15.61 10.77 -21.17
N ASN A 79 -14.47 10.24 -20.72
CA ASN A 79 -13.96 8.94 -21.17
C ASN A 79 -13.98 7.90 -20.04
N LYS A 80 -15.17 7.68 -19.45
CA LYS A 80 -15.38 6.80 -18.31
C LYS A 80 -14.86 5.38 -18.50
N THR A 81 -14.89 4.86 -19.75
CA THR A 81 -14.38 3.51 -20.07
C THR A 81 -12.91 3.36 -19.70
N PHE A 82 -12.11 4.41 -19.91
CA PHE A 82 -10.68 4.42 -19.60
C PHE A 82 -10.43 4.31 -18.09
N ILE A 83 -11.14 5.09 -17.29
CA ILE A 83 -11.05 5.05 -15.82
C ILE A 83 -11.53 3.70 -15.29
N ILE A 84 -12.66 3.19 -15.79
CA ILE A 84 -13.20 1.89 -15.37
C ILE A 84 -12.22 0.75 -15.69
N ASN A 85 -11.60 0.76 -16.86
CA ASN A 85 -10.58 -0.23 -17.21
C ASN A 85 -9.35 -0.12 -16.29
N GLY A 86 -8.86 1.08 -16.00
CA GLY A 86 -7.79 1.29 -15.04
C GLY A 86 -8.10 0.72 -13.65
N TYR A 87 -9.34 0.91 -13.17
CA TYR A 87 -9.80 0.29 -11.92
C TYR A 87 -9.80 -1.24 -11.99
N LYS A 88 -10.35 -1.82 -13.06
CA LYS A 88 -10.37 -3.28 -13.25
C LYS A 88 -8.97 -3.86 -13.22
N VAL A 89 -8.04 -3.27 -13.98
CA VAL A 89 -6.63 -3.69 -14.01
C VAL A 89 -6.00 -3.57 -12.63
N THR A 90 -6.12 -2.40 -11.98
CA THR A 90 -5.53 -2.16 -10.67
C THR A 90 -6.08 -3.10 -9.60
N LEU A 91 -7.41 -3.29 -9.54
CA LEU A 91 -8.05 -4.23 -8.60
C LEU A 91 -7.57 -5.67 -8.82
N PHE A 92 -7.54 -6.11 -10.09
CA PHE A 92 -7.08 -7.45 -10.45
C PHE A 92 -5.62 -7.65 -10.03
N VAL A 93 -4.73 -6.73 -10.44
CA VAL A 93 -3.30 -6.80 -10.14
C VAL A 93 -3.05 -6.75 -8.63
N THR A 94 -3.73 -5.85 -7.91
CA THR A 94 -3.59 -5.73 -6.45
C THR A 94 -4.05 -7.00 -5.75
N PHE A 95 -5.20 -7.55 -6.11
CA PHE A 95 -5.74 -8.74 -5.45
C PHE A 95 -4.89 -9.99 -5.74
N PHE A 96 -4.72 -10.33 -7.02
CA PHE A 96 -3.99 -11.55 -7.41
C PHE A 96 -2.48 -11.42 -7.18
N GLY A 97 -1.91 -10.24 -7.42
CA GLY A 97 -0.50 -9.97 -7.15
C GLY A 97 -0.19 -10.08 -5.65
N THR A 98 -1.04 -9.54 -4.78
CA THR A 98 -0.86 -9.66 -3.33
C THR A 98 -0.91 -11.11 -2.86
N ILE A 99 -1.91 -11.89 -3.29
CA ILE A 99 -2.04 -13.31 -2.92
C ILE A 99 -0.82 -14.11 -3.37
N ALA A 100 -0.42 -13.95 -4.63
CA ALA A 100 0.73 -14.65 -5.19
C ALA A 100 2.04 -14.24 -4.49
N SER A 101 2.23 -12.94 -4.24
CA SER A 101 3.39 -12.42 -3.53
C SER A 101 3.45 -12.93 -2.09
N LEU A 102 2.34 -12.94 -1.36
CA LEU A 102 2.27 -13.51 0.00
C LEU A 102 2.67 -14.98 0.01
N PHE A 103 2.15 -15.76 -0.93
CA PHE A 103 2.48 -17.17 -1.04
C PHE A 103 3.97 -17.38 -1.28
N VAL A 104 4.55 -16.71 -2.26
CA VAL A 104 5.97 -16.82 -2.61
C VAL A 104 6.86 -16.36 -1.46
N ASN A 105 6.61 -15.16 -0.91
CA ASN A 105 7.46 -14.59 0.14
C ASN A 105 7.37 -15.37 1.47
N SER A 106 6.16 -15.85 1.84
CA SER A 106 6.02 -16.66 3.07
C SER A 106 6.63 -18.03 2.91
N MET A 107 6.50 -18.72 1.76
CA MET A 107 7.19 -19.98 1.52
C MET A 107 8.71 -19.82 1.56
N MET A 108 9.25 -18.82 0.88
CA MET A 108 10.68 -18.52 0.92
C MET A 108 11.13 -18.19 2.35
N GLY A 109 10.36 -17.36 3.07
CA GLY A 109 10.61 -17.03 4.47
C GLY A 109 10.62 -18.25 5.37
N PHE A 110 9.69 -19.20 5.15
CA PHE A 110 9.66 -20.48 5.88
C PHE A 110 10.92 -21.31 5.62
N VAL A 111 11.30 -21.51 4.36
CA VAL A 111 12.49 -22.28 4.00
C VAL A 111 13.76 -21.68 4.62
N VAL A 112 13.97 -20.36 4.47
CA VAL A 112 15.20 -19.70 4.98
C VAL A 112 15.19 -19.50 6.49
N SER A 113 14.06 -19.71 7.19
CA SER A 113 13.98 -19.72 8.65
C SER A 113 14.46 -21.03 9.26
N ARG A 114 14.40 -22.17 8.52
CA ARG A 114 14.68 -23.50 9.05
C ARG A 114 16.14 -23.69 9.43
N ARG A 115 16.40 -24.02 10.72
CA ARG A 115 17.78 -24.21 11.24
C ARG A 115 18.46 -25.43 10.65
N ALA A 116 17.71 -26.50 10.39
CA ALA A 116 18.21 -27.76 9.85
C ALA A 116 18.56 -27.71 8.36
N LEU A 117 18.25 -26.64 7.65
CA LEU A 117 18.50 -26.52 6.21
C LEU A 117 20.00 -26.35 5.92
N LYS A 118 20.60 -27.33 5.20
CA LYS A 118 22.04 -27.38 4.90
C LYS A 118 22.57 -26.09 4.22
N PHE A 119 21.84 -25.53 3.27
CA PHE A 119 22.24 -24.34 2.52
C PHE A 119 21.62 -23.04 3.04
N ARG A 120 21.12 -23.01 4.27
CA ARG A 120 20.45 -21.86 4.86
C ARG A 120 21.27 -20.56 4.79
N LYS A 121 22.58 -20.64 5.12
CA LYS A 121 23.46 -19.45 5.07
C LYS A 121 23.57 -18.89 3.66
N LEU A 122 23.73 -19.75 2.66
CA LEU A 122 23.82 -19.37 1.25
C LEU A 122 22.52 -18.74 0.75
N LEU A 123 21.36 -19.34 1.05
CA LEU A 123 20.06 -18.82 0.67
C LEU A 123 19.76 -17.46 1.33
N ASN A 124 20.07 -17.31 2.62
CA ASN A 124 19.94 -16.03 3.31
C ASN A 124 20.86 -14.97 2.70
N PHE A 125 22.10 -15.34 2.35
CA PHE A 125 23.02 -14.44 1.66
C PHE A 125 22.51 -14.05 0.27
N TYR A 126 21.98 -14.98 -0.49
CA TYR A 126 21.39 -14.71 -1.81
C TYR A 126 20.24 -13.71 -1.72
N VAL A 127 19.29 -13.91 -0.79
CA VAL A 127 18.18 -12.97 -0.58
C VAL A 127 18.71 -11.59 -0.14
N LEU A 128 19.71 -11.54 0.76
CA LEU A 128 20.34 -10.29 1.17
C LEU A 128 21.07 -9.60 0.02
N PHE A 129 21.78 -10.39 -0.80
CA PHE A 129 22.50 -9.87 -1.96
C PHE A 129 21.57 -9.16 -2.95
N THR A 130 20.40 -9.76 -3.26
CA THR A 130 19.41 -9.12 -4.14
C THR A 130 18.78 -7.85 -3.56
N MET A 131 18.86 -7.65 -2.25
CA MET A 131 18.41 -6.43 -1.59
C MET A 131 19.46 -5.29 -1.69
N LEU A 132 20.75 -5.64 -1.66
CA LEU A 132 21.85 -4.69 -1.65
C LEU A 132 22.34 -4.34 -3.06
N PHE A 133 22.23 -5.26 -3.99
CA PHE A 133 22.74 -5.12 -5.35
C PHE A 133 21.60 -5.21 -6.38
N SER A 134 21.52 -4.21 -7.23
CA SER A 134 20.60 -4.15 -8.36
C SER A 134 21.39 -4.22 -9.67
N GLY A 135 20.92 -5.01 -10.61
CA GLY A 135 21.48 -5.06 -11.97
C GLY A 135 21.20 -3.81 -12.81
N GLY A 136 20.37 -2.89 -12.28
CA GLY A 136 19.96 -1.68 -12.99
C GLY A 136 18.72 -1.88 -13.86
N MET A 137 18.20 -0.76 -14.37
CA MET A 137 16.95 -0.72 -15.13
C MET A 137 17.04 -1.44 -16.48
N VAL A 138 18.14 -1.26 -17.20
CA VAL A 138 18.29 -1.80 -18.57
C VAL A 138 18.35 -3.34 -18.58
N PRO A 139 19.21 -4.02 -17.80
CA PRO A 139 19.20 -5.48 -17.71
C PRO A 139 17.85 -6.03 -17.23
N TRP A 140 17.22 -5.38 -16.27
CA TRP A 140 15.89 -5.76 -15.77
C TRP A 140 14.85 -5.70 -16.90
N TYR A 141 14.83 -4.61 -17.68
CA TYR A 141 13.91 -4.45 -18.80
C TYR A 141 14.12 -5.52 -19.88
N ILE A 142 15.39 -5.81 -20.23
CA ILE A 142 15.75 -6.86 -21.20
C ILE A 142 15.24 -8.23 -20.73
N ILE A 143 15.38 -8.55 -19.44
CA ILE A 143 14.86 -9.79 -18.86
C ILE A 143 13.34 -9.86 -19.02
N CYS A 144 12.62 -8.81 -18.65
CA CYS A 144 11.15 -8.78 -18.72
C CYS A 144 10.63 -8.90 -20.16
N VAL A 145 11.28 -8.23 -21.12
CA VAL A 145 10.81 -8.15 -22.51
C VAL A 145 11.28 -9.33 -23.34
N ASN A 146 12.58 -9.65 -23.30
CA ASN A 146 13.17 -10.61 -24.23
C ASN A 146 13.15 -12.05 -23.70
N TYR A 147 13.38 -12.24 -22.39
CA TYR A 147 13.45 -13.57 -21.79
C TYR A 147 12.09 -14.03 -21.24
N LEU A 148 11.45 -13.22 -20.40
CA LEU A 148 10.14 -13.55 -19.83
C LEU A 148 9.00 -13.30 -20.81
N LYS A 149 9.17 -12.43 -21.79
CA LYS A 149 8.18 -12.06 -22.81
C LYS A 149 6.84 -11.61 -22.22
N ILE A 150 6.90 -10.89 -21.10
CA ILE A 150 5.70 -10.43 -20.36
C ILE A 150 5.22 -9.04 -20.78
N LYS A 151 5.97 -8.30 -21.62
CA LYS A 151 5.57 -6.97 -22.09
C LYS A 151 4.15 -7.00 -22.68
N ASP A 152 3.35 -5.98 -22.41
CA ASP A 152 1.96 -5.84 -22.85
C ASP A 152 1.02 -6.97 -22.40
N THR A 153 1.31 -7.56 -21.24
CA THR A 153 0.46 -8.53 -20.59
C THR A 153 0.17 -8.12 -19.14
N ILE A 154 -0.89 -8.63 -18.56
CA ILE A 154 -1.22 -8.40 -17.15
C ILE A 154 -0.11 -8.91 -16.20
N TRP A 155 0.63 -9.93 -16.62
CA TRP A 155 1.75 -10.51 -15.88
C TRP A 155 2.92 -9.55 -15.73
N ALA A 156 3.08 -8.58 -16.64
CA ALA A 156 4.08 -7.53 -16.51
C ALA A 156 3.89 -6.67 -15.25
N LEU A 157 2.65 -6.54 -14.79
CA LEU A 157 2.30 -5.78 -13.59
C LEU A 157 2.37 -6.63 -12.30
N ILE A 158 2.50 -7.96 -12.40
CA ILE A 158 2.49 -8.87 -11.25
C ILE A 158 3.87 -9.47 -10.98
N ILE A 159 4.48 -10.10 -12.00
CA ILE A 159 5.68 -10.93 -11.83
C ILE A 159 6.89 -10.16 -11.27
N PRO A 160 7.21 -8.94 -11.72
CA PRO A 160 8.39 -8.22 -11.22
C PRO A 160 8.35 -7.88 -9.73
N MET A 161 7.14 -7.75 -9.15
CA MET A 161 6.95 -7.45 -7.72
C MET A 161 6.66 -8.69 -6.87
N LEU A 162 6.65 -9.89 -7.46
CA LEU A 162 6.19 -11.11 -6.81
C LEU A 162 7.03 -11.49 -5.60
N ALA A 163 8.35 -11.40 -5.70
CA ALA A 163 9.30 -11.73 -4.65
C ALA A 163 9.98 -10.47 -4.12
N GLY A 164 9.66 -10.10 -2.88
CA GLY A 164 10.27 -8.97 -2.19
C GLY A 164 11.24 -9.43 -1.10
N PRO A 165 12.56 -9.19 -1.22
CA PRO A 165 13.54 -9.63 -0.22
C PRO A 165 13.22 -9.15 1.20
N TRP A 166 12.72 -7.94 1.34
CA TRP A 166 12.26 -7.38 2.61
C TRP A 166 11.12 -8.21 3.23
N ASN A 167 10.10 -8.57 2.43
CA ASN A 167 8.97 -9.38 2.86
C ASN A 167 9.41 -10.79 3.26
N ILE A 168 10.34 -11.37 2.51
CA ILE A 168 10.94 -12.69 2.83
C ILE A 168 11.60 -12.64 4.20
N PHE A 169 12.39 -11.59 4.52
CA PHE A 169 13.02 -11.46 5.83
C PHE A 169 12.03 -11.18 6.96
N LEU A 170 10.94 -10.42 6.71
CA LEU A 170 9.87 -10.26 7.70
C LEU A 170 9.25 -11.61 8.07
N PHE A 171 8.88 -12.42 7.09
CA PHE A 171 8.38 -13.78 7.33
C PHE A 171 9.41 -14.66 8.00
N ARG A 172 10.66 -14.67 7.52
CA ARG A 172 11.76 -15.44 8.13
C ARG A 172 11.92 -15.10 9.62
N ASN A 173 11.99 -13.83 9.97
CA ASN A 173 12.19 -13.40 11.35
C ASN A 173 11.01 -13.80 12.25
N TYR A 174 9.79 -13.68 11.73
CA TYR A 174 8.61 -14.12 12.46
C TYR A 174 8.59 -15.65 12.63
N PHE A 175 8.81 -16.41 11.59
CA PHE A 175 8.84 -17.88 11.63
C PHE A 175 9.97 -18.41 12.51
N PHE A 176 11.08 -17.70 12.60
CA PHE A 176 12.17 -18.04 13.50
C PHE A 176 11.80 -17.92 14.98
N SER A 177 10.80 -17.11 15.33
CA SER A 177 10.28 -16.99 16.70
C SER A 177 9.29 -18.10 17.09
N VAL A 178 8.80 -18.88 16.14
CA VAL A 178 7.94 -20.05 16.39
C VAL A 178 8.79 -21.17 17.02
N PRO A 179 8.37 -21.76 18.16
CA PRO A 179 9.13 -22.82 18.81
C PRO A 179 9.38 -24.04 17.90
N ASP A 180 10.63 -24.48 17.83
CA ASP A 180 11.02 -25.62 17.00
C ASP A 180 10.29 -26.93 17.43
N SER A 181 9.88 -27.05 18.69
CA SER A 181 9.12 -28.21 19.23
C SER A 181 7.81 -28.46 18.47
N LEU A 182 7.13 -27.40 17.97
CA LEU A 182 5.90 -27.55 17.16
C LEU A 182 6.20 -28.21 15.81
N TYR A 183 7.32 -27.89 15.23
CA TYR A 183 7.75 -28.53 14.00
C TYR A 183 8.14 -29.96 14.21
N GLU A 184 8.93 -30.24 15.26
CA GLU A 184 9.42 -31.60 15.61
C GLU A 184 8.26 -32.54 15.94
N SER A 185 7.30 -32.11 16.77
CA SER A 185 6.09 -32.86 17.07
C SER A 185 5.32 -33.24 15.81
N ALA A 186 5.07 -32.23 14.92
CA ALA A 186 4.38 -32.49 13.67
C ALA A 186 5.15 -33.45 12.75
N LYS A 187 6.48 -33.44 12.77
CA LYS A 187 7.31 -34.40 12.03
C LYS A 187 7.18 -35.81 12.59
N VAL A 188 7.12 -35.97 13.92
CA VAL A 188 6.88 -37.29 14.58
C VAL A 188 5.51 -37.82 14.19
N ASP A 189 4.50 -36.93 14.06
CA ASP A 189 3.15 -37.25 13.57
C ASP A 189 3.10 -37.55 12.07
N GLY A 190 4.24 -37.54 11.35
CA GLY A 190 4.32 -37.85 9.93
C GLY A 190 3.93 -36.71 9.00
N ALA A 191 3.80 -35.45 9.49
CA ALA A 191 3.46 -34.33 8.65
C ALA A 191 4.60 -33.91 7.71
N GLY A 192 4.30 -33.75 6.42
CA GLY A 192 5.22 -33.17 5.44
C GLY A 192 5.44 -31.67 5.66
N ASP A 193 6.56 -31.11 5.14
CA ASP A 193 6.95 -29.71 5.34
C ASP A 193 5.88 -28.72 4.86
N PHE A 194 5.25 -28.97 3.74
CA PHE A 194 4.17 -28.12 3.22
C PHE A 194 2.96 -28.12 4.15
N ARG A 195 2.60 -29.26 4.74
CA ARG A 195 1.50 -29.35 5.71
C ARG A 195 1.83 -28.59 6.98
N ILE A 196 3.06 -28.72 7.49
CA ILE A 196 3.55 -27.96 8.65
C ILE A 196 3.52 -26.46 8.36
N TYR A 197 4.02 -26.03 7.20
CA TYR A 197 3.96 -24.62 6.76
C TYR A 197 2.52 -24.10 6.75
N ALA A 198 1.61 -24.77 6.06
CA ALA A 198 0.25 -24.30 5.86
C ALA A 198 -0.61 -24.35 7.12
N GLN A 199 -0.48 -25.40 7.93
CA GLN A 199 -1.37 -25.63 9.08
C GLN A 199 -0.83 -25.04 10.39
N ILE A 200 0.49 -24.91 10.56
CA ILE A 200 1.10 -24.40 11.78
C ILE A 200 1.64 -22.98 11.56
N TYR A 201 2.62 -22.83 10.68
CA TYR A 201 3.33 -21.55 10.53
C TYR A 201 2.42 -20.44 10.02
N ILE A 202 1.65 -20.67 8.98
CA ILE A 202 0.73 -19.66 8.43
C ILE A 202 -0.34 -19.28 9.44
N ARG A 203 -0.94 -20.25 10.16
CA ARG A 203 -1.97 -19.95 11.16
C ARG A 203 -1.46 -19.15 12.35
N LEU A 204 -0.25 -19.44 12.81
CA LEU A 204 0.38 -18.69 13.90
C LEU A 204 0.84 -17.30 13.48
N SER A 205 0.94 -17.02 12.18
CA SER A 205 1.58 -15.83 11.62
C SER A 205 0.58 -14.75 11.17
N ALA A 206 -0.66 -14.79 11.65
CA ALA A 206 -1.68 -13.80 11.30
C ALA A 206 -1.20 -12.33 11.41
N PRO A 207 -0.41 -11.90 12.41
CA PRO A 207 0.06 -10.51 12.51
C PRO A 207 1.02 -10.12 11.38
N VAL A 208 2.02 -10.95 11.08
CA VAL A 208 2.96 -10.64 9.99
C VAL A 208 2.31 -10.78 8.62
N LEU A 209 1.40 -11.76 8.44
CA LEU A 209 0.59 -11.87 7.22
C LEU A 209 -0.21 -10.59 6.97
N ALA A 210 -0.93 -10.06 7.97
CA ALA A 210 -1.68 -8.82 7.82
C ALA A 210 -0.78 -7.63 7.45
N THR A 211 0.39 -7.52 8.08
CA THR A 211 1.36 -6.46 7.81
C THR A 211 1.89 -6.54 6.37
N VAL A 212 2.37 -7.73 5.95
CA VAL A 212 2.91 -7.91 4.61
C VAL A 212 1.82 -7.78 3.55
N THR A 213 0.59 -8.28 3.84
CA THR A 213 -0.56 -8.07 2.95
C THR A 213 -0.79 -6.60 2.66
N LEU A 214 -0.81 -5.76 3.70
CA LEU A 214 -1.03 -4.32 3.51
C LEU A 214 0.07 -3.69 2.68
N PHE A 215 1.35 -3.89 3.03
CA PHE A 215 2.46 -3.29 2.29
C PHE A 215 2.50 -3.75 0.83
N THR A 216 2.24 -5.03 0.59
CA THR A 216 2.22 -5.59 -0.76
C THR A 216 1.03 -5.06 -1.57
N ALA A 217 -0.17 -5.02 -0.97
CA ALA A 217 -1.36 -4.49 -1.63
C ALA A 217 -1.21 -2.99 -1.95
N LEU A 218 -0.66 -2.20 -1.02
CA LEU A 218 -0.32 -0.79 -1.27
C LEU A 218 0.73 -0.64 -2.37
N GLY A 219 1.73 -1.53 -2.41
CA GLY A 219 2.74 -1.54 -3.46
C GLY A 219 2.13 -1.72 -4.85
N TYR A 220 1.29 -2.76 -5.02
CA TYR A 220 0.59 -2.99 -6.29
C TYR A 220 -0.41 -1.89 -6.65
N TRP A 221 -1.16 -1.39 -5.67
CA TRP A 221 -2.13 -0.32 -5.90
C TRP A 221 -1.50 0.97 -6.40
N ASN A 222 -0.34 1.32 -5.84
CA ASN A 222 0.35 2.58 -6.15
C ASN A 222 1.37 2.44 -7.28
N ASP A 223 1.51 1.25 -7.88
CA ASP A 223 2.48 1.06 -8.95
C ASP A 223 2.05 1.77 -10.24
N TRP A 224 2.87 2.67 -10.69
CA TRP A 224 2.79 3.32 -11.99
C TRP A 224 3.99 2.98 -12.87
N TRP A 225 5.09 2.52 -12.23
CA TRP A 225 6.38 2.36 -12.90
C TRP A 225 6.40 1.15 -13.83
N LEU A 226 5.85 0.03 -13.40
CA LEU A 226 5.69 -1.14 -14.26
C LEU A 226 4.76 -0.84 -15.44
N GLY A 227 3.69 -0.08 -15.20
CA GLY A 227 2.80 0.41 -16.25
C GLY A 227 3.55 1.26 -17.27
N LEU A 228 4.44 2.17 -16.82
CA LEU A 228 5.25 3.01 -17.70
C LEU A 228 6.26 2.22 -18.53
N MET A 229 6.91 1.23 -17.91
CA MET A 229 8.02 0.49 -18.54
C MET A 229 7.58 -0.65 -19.45
N LEU A 230 6.48 -1.33 -19.12
CA LEU A 230 6.14 -2.61 -19.72
C LEU A 230 4.78 -2.64 -20.41
N ILE A 231 3.95 -1.58 -20.32
CA ILE A 231 2.61 -1.55 -20.89
C ILE A 231 2.47 -0.42 -21.91
N ASP A 232 2.30 -0.78 -23.17
CA ASP A 232 1.97 0.15 -24.26
C ASP A 232 0.44 0.14 -24.56
N LYS A 233 -0.24 -0.99 -24.28
CA LYS A 233 -1.68 -1.15 -24.51
C LYS A 233 -2.50 -0.35 -23.52
N SER A 234 -3.31 0.59 -24.04
CA SER A 234 -4.17 1.46 -23.21
C SER A 234 -5.15 0.70 -22.31
N GLU A 235 -5.58 -0.50 -22.74
CA GLU A 235 -6.54 -1.35 -22.00
C GLU A 235 -5.95 -1.98 -20.74
N LEU A 236 -4.62 -2.11 -20.67
CA LEU A 236 -3.89 -2.72 -19.54
C LEU A 236 -3.25 -1.69 -18.61
N LEU A 237 -3.46 -0.40 -18.84
CA LEU A 237 -2.88 0.65 -18.00
C LEU A 237 -3.52 0.64 -16.60
N PRO A 238 -2.71 0.53 -15.53
CA PRO A 238 -3.21 0.65 -14.17
C PRO A 238 -3.59 2.10 -13.86
N LEU A 239 -4.46 2.29 -12.87
CA LEU A 239 -5.05 3.58 -12.51
C LEU A 239 -4.00 4.66 -12.19
N GLN A 240 -2.91 4.30 -11.50
CA GLN A 240 -1.82 5.24 -11.17
C GLN A 240 -1.06 5.70 -12.40
N MET A 241 -0.91 4.82 -13.41
CA MET A 241 -0.30 5.22 -14.68
C MET A 241 -1.21 6.14 -15.48
N LEU A 242 -2.52 5.91 -15.46
CA LEU A 242 -3.52 6.83 -16.05
C LEU A 242 -3.45 8.21 -15.41
N LEU A 243 -3.41 8.28 -14.08
CA LEU A 243 -3.22 9.52 -13.33
C LEU A 243 -1.98 10.27 -13.80
N ARG A 244 -0.83 9.56 -13.87
CA ARG A 244 0.43 10.13 -14.33
C ARG A 244 0.33 10.68 -15.76
N ASN A 245 -0.27 9.92 -16.68
CA ASN A 245 -0.44 10.34 -18.08
C ASN A 245 -1.28 11.62 -18.18
N ILE A 246 -2.40 11.70 -17.45
CA ILE A 246 -3.24 12.88 -17.46
C ILE A 246 -2.49 14.09 -16.89
N ILE A 247 -1.78 13.95 -15.76
CA ILE A 247 -0.98 15.04 -15.18
C ILE A 247 0.12 15.48 -16.15
N SER A 248 0.84 14.55 -16.77
CA SER A 248 1.90 14.84 -17.74
C SER A 248 1.36 15.59 -18.97
N ASN A 249 0.21 15.16 -19.50
CA ASN A 249 -0.43 15.82 -20.62
C ASN A 249 -0.89 17.24 -20.28
N LEU A 250 -1.46 17.46 -19.08
CA LEU A 250 -1.83 18.78 -18.61
C LEU A 250 -0.60 19.69 -18.43
N GLN A 251 0.51 19.17 -17.93
CA GLN A 251 1.77 19.91 -17.82
C GLN A 251 2.35 20.26 -19.19
N PHE A 252 2.33 19.32 -20.13
CA PHE A 252 2.77 19.57 -21.49
C PHE A 252 1.97 20.68 -22.19
N LEU A 253 0.65 20.66 -22.06
CA LEU A 253 -0.20 21.73 -22.58
C LEU A 253 0.13 23.09 -21.95
N GLN A 254 0.46 23.14 -20.65
CA GLN A 254 0.89 24.39 -19.99
C GLN A 254 2.22 24.92 -20.56
N THR A 255 3.14 24.05 -20.97
CA THR A 255 4.41 24.52 -21.60
C THR A 255 4.21 25.09 -23.01
N MET A 256 3.10 24.76 -23.67
CA MET A 256 2.72 25.25 -25.00
C MET A 256 1.84 26.49 -25.01
N GLU A 257 1.75 27.23 -23.90
CA GLU A 257 0.89 28.41 -23.74
C GLU A 257 1.19 29.56 -24.72
N SER A 258 2.28 29.53 -25.46
CA SER A 258 2.60 30.51 -26.51
C SER A 258 1.67 30.46 -27.73
N SER A 259 0.85 29.41 -27.90
CA SER A 259 -0.11 29.26 -28.99
C SER A 259 -1.50 29.76 -28.56
N PRO A 260 -2.14 30.73 -29.26
CA PRO A 260 -3.47 31.24 -28.92
C PRO A 260 -4.56 30.17 -28.85
N GLN A 261 -4.45 29.14 -29.70
CA GLN A 261 -5.37 28.00 -29.70
C GLN A 261 -5.27 27.16 -28.43
N VAL A 262 -4.03 26.93 -27.95
CA VAL A 262 -3.78 26.18 -26.70
C VAL A 262 -4.27 26.99 -25.49
N GLN A 263 -4.05 28.31 -25.50
CA GLN A 263 -4.58 29.21 -24.45
C GLN A 263 -6.10 29.12 -24.34
N MET A 264 -6.81 29.19 -25.45
CA MET A 264 -8.30 29.06 -25.47
C MET A 264 -8.74 27.70 -24.95
N MET A 265 -8.07 26.62 -25.36
CA MET A 265 -8.37 25.26 -24.88
C MET A 265 -8.07 25.12 -23.39
N MET A 266 -6.94 25.60 -22.92
CA MET A 266 -6.56 25.58 -21.50
C MET A 266 -7.46 26.47 -20.64
N ALA A 267 -8.00 27.57 -21.19
CA ALA A 267 -8.94 28.42 -20.48
C ALA A 267 -10.22 27.67 -20.06
N SER A 268 -10.67 26.69 -20.85
CA SER A 268 -11.87 25.90 -20.58
C SER A 268 -11.64 24.72 -19.62
N ILE A 269 -10.40 24.25 -19.46
CA ILE A 269 -10.10 23.07 -18.62
C ILE A 269 -9.70 23.52 -17.21
N PRO A 270 -10.40 23.08 -16.14
CA PRO A 270 -10.02 23.34 -14.75
C PRO A 270 -8.86 22.41 -14.31
N SER A 271 -7.68 22.62 -14.91
CA SER A 271 -6.53 21.69 -14.82
C SER A 271 -6.14 21.31 -13.41
N ASP A 272 -6.14 22.25 -12.46
CA ASP A 272 -5.75 21.99 -11.08
C ASP A 272 -6.85 21.24 -10.30
N SER A 273 -8.12 21.61 -10.50
CA SER A 273 -9.24 20.87 -9.91
C SER A 273 -9.36 19.47 -10.49
N VAL A 274 -9.04 19.27 -11.77
CA VAL A 274 -8.94 17.93 -12.41
C VAL A 274 -7.83 17.10 -11.77
N ARG A 275 -6.65 17.68 -11.50
CA ARG A 275 -5.56 16.97 -10.76
C ARG A 275 -6.02 16.55 -9.37
N MET A 276 -6.69 17.43 -8.64
CA MET A 276 -7.21 17.13 -7.29
C MET A 276 -8.29 16.05 -7.33
N ALA A 277 -9.22 16.11 -8.28
CA ALA A 277 -10.25 15.10 -8.48
C ALA A 277 -9.64 13.72 -8.82
N LEU A 278 -8.60 13.67 -9.66
CA LEU A 278 -7.85 12.47 -9.97
C LEU A 278 -7.21 11.85 -8.73
N VAL A 279 -6.59 12.67 -7.87
CA VAL A 279 -6.02 12.20 -6.59
C VAL A 279 -7.09 11.54 -5.72
N ILE A 280 -8.29 12.12 -5.65
CA ILE A 280 -9.41 11.55 -4.87
C ILE A 280 -9.87 10.22 -5.47
N ILE A 281 -10.05 10.17 -6.79
CA ILE A 281 -10.47 8.96 -7.51
C ILE A 281 -9.45 7.84 -7.29
N THR A 282 -8.16 8.13 -7.37
CA THR A 282 -7.11 7.11 -7.27
C THR A 282 -6.81 6.68 -5.84
N THR A 283 -6.92 7.59 -4.87
CA THR A 283 -6.55 7.35 -3.46
C THR A 283 -7.76 6.94 -2.62
N GLY A 284 -8.97 7.40 -2.99
CA GLY A 284 -10.20 7.15 -2.22
C GLY A 284 -10.44 5.68 -1.85
N PRO A 285 -10.42 4.74 -2.80
CA PRO A 285 -10.66 3.33 -2.49
C PRO A 285 -9.69 2.72 -1.49
N ILE A 286 -8.40 3.08 -1.55
CA ILE A 286 -7.40 2.54 -0.62
C ILE A 286 -7.56 3.12 0.78
N LEU A 287 -7.96 4.40 0.89
CA LEU A 287 -8.26 5.02 2.18
C LEU A 287 -9.45 4.35 2.87
N LEU A 288 -10.46 3.91 2.12
CA LEU A 288 -11.60 3.17 2.66
C LEU A 288 -11.21 1.78 3.20
N LEU A 289 -10.15 1.18 2.69
CA LEU A 289 -9.63 -0.11 3.18
C LEU A 289 -8.82 0.03 4.48
N TYR A 290 -8.25 1.22 4.75
CA TYR A 290 -7.39 1.45 5.91
C TYR A 290 -8.01 1.05 7.27
N PRO A 291 -9.25 1.43 7.63
CA PRO A 291 -9.86 1.05 8.90
C PRO A 291 -9.99 -0.47 9.11
N PHE A 292 -10.17 -1.23 8.02
CA PHE A 292 -10.26 -2.69 8.09
C PHE A 292 -8.90 -3.33 8.40
N VAL A 293 -7.83 -2.73 7.95
CA VAL A 293 -6.47 -3.25 8.14
C VAL A 293 -5.87 -2.78 9.46
N GLN A 294 -6.18 -1.55 9.89
CA GLN A 294 -5.68 -0.95 11.14
C GLN A 294 -5.92 -1.85 12.37
N ARG A 295 -7.06 -2.52 12.46
CA ARG A 295 -7.40 -3.43 13.58
C ARG A 295 -6.40 -4.58 13.76
N TYR A 296 -5.73 -5.00 12.69
CA TYR A 296 -4.72 -6.08 12.75
C TYR A 296 -3.36 -5.54 13.20
N PHE A 297 -3.03 -4.28 12.87
CA PHE A 297 -1.81 -3.61 13.30
C PHE A 297 -1.77 -3.38 14.81
N VAL A 298 -2.85 -2.84 15.36
CA VAL A 298 -2.93 -2.54 16.80
C VAL A 298 -2.72 -3.81 17.65
N LYS A 299 -3.20 -4.96 17.17
CA LYS A 299 -3.01 -6.26 17.86
C LYS A 299 -1.61 -6.86 17.63
N GLY A 300 -1.01 -6.64 16.44
CA GLY A 300 0.27 -7.25 16.06
C GLY A 300 1.49 -6.58 16.67
N ILE A 301 1.50 -5.27 16.78
CA ILE A 301 2.62 -4.49 17.34
C ILE A 301 2.75 -4.73 18.86
N MET A 302 1.63 -4.93 19.57
CA MET A 302 1.65 -5.18 21.02
C MET A 302 2.26 -6.54 21.39
N VAL A 303 2.18 -7.55 20.54
CA VAL A 303 2.77 -8.87 20.81
C VAL A 303 4.31 -8.85 20.70
N GLY A 304 4.88 -7.95 19.91
CA GLY A 304 6.33 -7.74 19.79
C GLY A 304 6.93 -6.88 20.92
N ALA A 305 6.15 -5.97 21.49
CA ALA A 305 6.62 -5.02 22.50
C ALA A 305 6.61 -5.58 23.95
N VAL A 306 5.96 -6.71 24.22
CA VAL A 306 5.83 -7.29 25.58
C VAL A 306 6.91 -8.37 25.89
N LYS A 307 7.90 -8.55 25.01
CA LYS A 307 9.08 -9.43 25.24
C LYS A 307 10.35 -8.61 25.51
N GLY A 308 10.23 -7.51 26.26
CA GLY A 308 11.35 -6.80 26.89
C GLY A 308 11.29 -7.00 28.40
#